data_ba9169da54043a97f4c8710d503f6995
#
_entry.id   ba9169da54043a97f4c8710d503f6995
#
_cell.length_a   1.000
_cell.length_b   1.000
_cell.length_c   1.000
_cell.angle_alpha   90.00
_cell.angle_beta   90.00
_cell.angle_gamma   90.00
#
_symmetry.space_group_name_H-M   'P 1'
#
loop_
_entity.id
_entity.type
_entity.pdbx_description
1 polymer ?
#
loop_
_entity_poly.entity_id
_entity_poly.type
_entity_poly.pdbx_seq_one_letter_code
_entity_poly.pdbx_strand_id
1 'polypeptide(L)'
;MALRTGKELTNETVATIGKFQSGELKVISTGIDHLDDALLSGLTPGIVLGIVGRSSHGKSYDMERIQRHILKTQEDVLYINCNWELSHFKLLLRDISQRTGNSIDKILFEKQTEEQLIKLKEICDDNRTENVLYQNEPVTPEVFKEDIEKVILENPNKKIVVAIDNLENILVSKGSQKESMDALLYQVNRLKNIHPYICFIILNQMNQNYLLRMDNPKNQRPIDSDIYGSDQLYKLCDVLYVKLIPWKLGIHEKFMVFHKDMYSWLEDHKVHGNGNTASFDPYGRAFYFYLKLRAVRDEKNVQDVFIEQMFKKEASEQTTSAPSFTTPLFNTPPVFEKEISLASFEPSFSSLNDPKNSPF
;
A
#
# COMPACT_ATOMS: atom_id res chain seq x y z
N MET A 1 6.06 -15.80 26.78
CA MET A 1 7.16 -14.83 26.92
C MET A 1 7.64 -14.82 28.35
N ALA A 2 8.95 -14.91 28.60
CA ALA A 2 9.53 -14.70 29.91
C ALA A 2 9.60 -13.21 30.23
N LEU A 3 9.46 -12.84 31.51
CA LEU A 3 9.74 -11.47 31.96
C LEU A 3 11.22 -11.16 31.74
N ARG A 4 11.51 -9.94 31.26
CA ARG A 4 12.87 -9.48 30.98
C ARG A 4 13.19 -8.28 31.86
N THR A 5 14.45 -8.18 32.26
CA THR A 5 14.90 -7.05 33.08
C THR A 5 15.07 -5.78 32.24
N GLY A 6 14.92 -4.61 32.87
CA GLY A 6 15.20 -3.34 32.18
C GLY A 6 16.64 -3.25 31.65
N LYS A 7 17.61 -3.87 32.37
CA LYS A 7 19.02 -3.90 31.92
C LYS A 7 19.20 -4.69 30.61
N GLU A 8 18.53 -5.84 30.45
CA GLU A 8 18.58 -6.64 29.21
C GLU A 8 18.00 -5.85 28.05
N LEU A 9 16.83 -5.21 28.26
CA LEU A 9 16.19 -4.40 27.23
C LEU A 9 17.04 -3.17 26.85
N THR A 10 17.66 -2.51 27.83
CA THR A 10 18.55 -1.37 27.58
C THR A 10 19.76 -1.80 26.75
N ASN A 11 20.40 -2.91 27.10
CA ASN A 11 21.56 -3.42 26.38
C ASN A 11 21.22 -3.77 24.92
N GLU A 12 20.08 -4.40 24.66
CA GLU A 12 19.61 -4.67 23.30
C GLU A 12 19.31 -3.40 22.52
N THR A 13 18.67 -2.42 23.18
CA THR A 13 18.39 -1.13 22.53
C THR A 13 19.68 -0.42 22.14
N VAL A 14 20.67 -0.37 23.03
CA VAL A 14 21.99 0.23 22.75
C VAL A 14 22.70 -0.52 21.63
N ALA A 15 22.67 -1.87 21.65
CA ALA A 15 23.25 -2.67 20.57
C ALA A 15 22.57 -2.40 19.22
N THR A 16 21.25 -2.26 19.21
CA THR A 16 20.47 -1.92 18.00
C THR A 16 20.83 -0.53 17.48
N ILE A 17 20.97 0.47 18.37
CA ILE A 17 21.44 1.82 18.00
C ILE A 17 22.84 1.73 17.36
N GLY A 18 23.75 0.95 17.95
CA GLY A 18 25.08 0.74 17.37
C GLY A 18 25.05 0.16 15.97
N LYS A 19 24.16 -0.79 15.70
CA LYS A 19 23.96 -1.37 14.36
C LYS A 19 23.43 -0.35 13.33
N PHE A 20 22.53 0.57 13.72
CA PHE A 20 22.12 1.68 12.86
C PHE A 20 23.27 2.64 12.59
N GLN A 21 24.04 3.02 13.60
CA GLN A 21 25.15 3.95 13.48
C GLN A 21 26.30 3.38 12.63
N SER A 22 26.55 2.07 12.71
CA SER A 22 27.55 1.38 11.89
C SER A 22 27.09 1.11 10.44
N GLY A 23 25.81 1.30 10.14
CA GLY A 23 25.21 0.96 8.85
C GLY A 23 24.97 -0.56 8.65
N GLU A 24 25.19 -1.39 9.69
CA GLU A 24 24.85 -2.80 9.66
C GLU A 24 23.34 -3.01 9.55
N LEU A 25 22.57 -2.20 10.28
CA LEU A 25 21.11 -2.17 10.17
C LEU A 25 20.67 -0.89 9.48
N LYS A 26 20.04 -1.03 8.32
CA LYS A 26 19.51 0.09 7.54
C LYS A 26 17.99 0.13 7.64
N VAL A 27 17.42 1.34 7.63
CA VAL A 27 15.98 1.52 7.43
C VAL A 27 15.57 1.07 6.03
N ILE A 28 14.33 0.69 5.88
CA ILE A 28 13.75 0.28 4.60
C ILE A 28 13.05 1.51 4.01
N SER A 29 13.68 2.19 3.03
CA SER A 29 13.05 3.32 2.33
C SER A 29 11.80 2.86 1.59
N THR A 30 10.75 3.66 1.64
CA THR A 30 9.50 3.44 0.90
C THR A 30 9.57 3.97 -0.53
N GLY A 31 10.53 4.85 -0.84
CA GLY A 31 10.64 5.55 -2.11
C GLY A 31 9.55 6.61 -2.31
N ILE A 32 8.91 7.02 -1.23
CA ILE A 32 7.94 8.12 -1.19
C ILE A 32 8.47 9.14 -0.18
N ASP A 33 9.05 10.24 -0.66
CA ASP A 33 9.83 11.18 0.16
C ASP A 33 9.07 11.64 1.41
N HIS A 34 7.84 12.15 1.25
CA HIS A 34 7.05 12.63 2.39
C HIS A 34 6.70 11.52 3.39
N LEU A 35 6.65 10.26 2.94
CA LEU A 35 6.39 9.11 3.82
C LEU A 35 7.69 8.69 4.52
N ASP A 36 8.80 8.69 3.84
CA ASP A 36 10.11 8.42 4.45
C ASP A 36 10.44 9.48 5.51
N ASP A 37 10.12 10.76 5.26
CA ASP A 37 10.24 11.83 6.26
C ASP A 37 9.35 11.55 7.49
N ALA A 38 8.10 11.16 7.29
CA ALA A 38 7.18 10.79 8.35
C ALA A 38 7.61 9.53 9.13
N LEU A 39 8.42 8.66 8.51
CA LEU A 39 8.94 7.41 9.08
C LEU A 39 10.39 7.51 9.59
N LEU A 40 10.97 8.71 9.71
CA LEU A 40 12.38 8.93 10.08
C LEU A 40 13.36 8.24 9.11
N SER A 41 13.17 8.49 7.82
CA SER A 41 13.93 7.97 6.67
C SER A 41 13.51 6.58 6.19
N GLY A 42 12.38 6.04 6.64
CA GLY A 42 11.80 4.78 6.15
C GLY A 42 11.27 3.86 7.23
N LEU A 43 10.88 2.65 6.84
CA LEU A 43 10.36 1.64 7.75
C LEU A 43 11.50 1.13 8.64
N THR A 44 11.40 1.40 9.93
CA THR A 44 12.28 0.83 10.95
C THR A 44 11.68 -0.44 11.52
N PRO A 45 12.50 -1.32 12.14
CA PRO A 45 12.03 -2.55 12.76
C PRO A 45 10.85 -2.33 13.71
N GLY A 46 9.82 -3.17 13.57
CA GLY A 46 8.62 -3.14 14.40
C GLY A 46 7.59 -2.06 14.03
N ILE A 47 7.83 -1.28 12.98
CA ILE A 47 6.89 -0.22 12.57
C ILE A 47 5.63 -0.81 11.92
N VAL A 48 4.50 -0.15 12.18
CA VAL A 48 3.22 -0.41 11.51
C VAL A 48 2.77 0.87 10.81
N LEU A 49 2.73 0.81 9.48
CA LEU A 49 2.21 1.87 8.60
C LEU A 49 0.77 1.58 8.24
N GLY A 50 -0.14 2.51 8.50
CA GLY A 50 -1.54 2.45 8.07
C GLY A 50 -1.78 3.33 6.84
N ILE A 51 -2.40 2.76 5.81
CA ILE A 51 -2.83 3.48 4.59
C ILE A 51 -4.35 3.38 4.49
N VAL A 52 -5.04 4.49 4.69
CA VAL A 52 -6.50 4.54 4.68
C VAL A 52 -6.99 5.38 3.51
N GLY A 53 -8.14 5.05 2.98
CA GLY A 53 -8.76 5.83 1.91
C GLY A 53 -9.97 5.10 1.33
N ARG A 54 -10.76 5.80 0.55
CA ARG A 54 -11.89 5.19 -0.14
C ARG A 54 -11.45 4.25 -1.27
N SER A 55 -12.36 3.41 -1.73
CA SER A 55 -12.10 2.58 -2.92
C SER A 55 -11.66 3.47 -4.09
N SER A 56 -10.71 2.98 -4.87
CA SER A 56 -10.14 3.67 -6.04
C SER A 56 -9.34 4.96 -5.74
N HIS A 57 -9.06 5.31 -4.49
CA HIS A 57 -8.22 6.47 -4.14
C HIS A 57 -6.70 6.17 -4.17
N GLY A 58 -6.31 4.99 -4.67
CA GLY A 58 -4.91 4.67 -4.93
C GLY A 58 -4.12 4.16 -3.73
N LYS A 59 -4.78 3.58 -2.72
CA LYS A 59 -4.09 2.89 -1.59
C LYS A 59 -3.15 1.78 -2.09
N SER A 60 -3.70 0.84 -2.86
CA SER A 60 -2.94 -0.28 -3.44
C SER A 60 -1.84 0.21 -4.37
N TYR A 61 -2.03 1.33 -5.08
CA TYR A 61 -0.99 1.94 -5.90
C TYR A 61 0.22 2.40 -5.07
N ASP A 62 -0.01 3.03 -3.89
CA ASP A 62 1.08 3.40 -2.99
C ASP A 62 1.80 2.15 -2.46
N MET A 63 1.05 1.12 -2.05
CA MET A 63 1.62 -0.15 -1.60
C MET A 63 2.49 -0.81 -2.70
N GLU A 64 2.00 -0.87 -3.94
CA GLU A 64 2.74 -1.40 -5.08
C GLU A 64 3.98 -0.55 -5.40
N ARG A 65 3.91 0.78 -5.27
CA ARG A 65 5.04 1.70 -5.42
C ARG A 65 6.12 1.43 -4.37
N ILE A 66 5.73 1.25 -3.12
CA ILE A 66 6.63 0.89 -2.01
C ILE A 66 7.27 -0.47 -2.29
N GLN A 67 6.49 -1.49 -2.64
CA GLN A 67 6.99 -2.82 -2.98
C GLN A 67 8.07 -2.75 -4.08
N ARG A 68 7.79 -2.08 -5.20
CA ARG A 68 8.76 -1.95 -6.30
C ARG A 68 10.03 -1.22 -5.88
N HIS A 69 9.91 -0.16 -5.07
CA HIS A 69 11.08 0.55 -4.59
C HIS A 69 11.95 -0.33 -3.70
N ILE A 70 11.35 -1.04 -2.74
CA ILE A 70 12.06 -1.97 -1.84
C ILE A 70 12.81 -3.02 -2.65
N LEU A 71 12.12 -3.70 -3.57
CA LEU A 71 12.73 -4.74 -4.40
C LEU A 71 13.86 -4.23 -5.28
N LYS A 72 13.78 -2.97 -5.72
CA LYS A 72 14.81 -2.35 -6.55
C LYS A 72 16.07 -1.96 -5.75
N THR A 73 15.92 -1.60 -4.49
CA THR A 73 16.98 -0.95 -3.71
C THR A 73 17.52 -1.77 -2.56
N GLN A 74 16.86 -2.89 -2.18
CA GLN A 74 17.20 -3.66 -0.99
C GLN A 74 17.10 -5.17 -1.22
N GLU A 75 18.25 -5.84 -1.30
CA GLU A 75 18.34 -7.28 -1.55
C GLU A 75 18.09 -8.13 -0.29
N ASP A 76 18.27 -7.54 0.90
CA ASP A 76 18.13 -8.20 2.20
C ASP A 76 16.68 -8.13 2.75
N VAL A 77 15.74 -7.62 1.97
CA VAL A 77 14.32 -7.53 2.34
C VAL A 77 13.50 -8.60 1.63
N LEU A 78 12.69 -9.30 2.39
CA LEU A 78 11.62 -10.16 1.88
C LEU A 78 10.28 -9.44 2.03
N TYR A 79 9.55 -9.29 0.94
CA TYR A 79 8.24 -8.64 0.91
C TYR A 79 7.14 -9.69 0.84
N ILE A 80 6.18 -9.65 1.76
CA ILE A 80 5.01 -10.53 1.76
C ILE A 80 3.80 -9.68 1.41
N ASN A 81 3.19 -9.97 0.27
CA ASN A 81 2.03 -9.27 -0.24
C ASN A 81 0.76 -10.12 0.00
N CYS A 82 0.05 -9.82 1.08
CA CYS A 82 -1.25 -10.40 1.41
C CYS A 82 -2.34 -9.58 0.71
N ASN A 83 -2.59 -9.84 -0.56
CA ASN A 83 -3.63 -9.15 -1.32
C ASN A 83 -4.88 -10.02 -1.42
N TRP A 84 -5.88 -9.67 -0.62
CA TRP A 84 -7.14 -10.41 -0.53
C TRP A 84 -8.29 -9.76 -1.33
N GLU A 85 -7.99 -8.66 -2.06
CA GLU A 85 -8.97 -7.96 -2.89
C GLU A 85 -8.88 -8.37 -4.37
N LEU A 86 -7.64 -8.58 -4.86
CA LEU A 86 -7.39 -8.85 -6.27
C LEU A 86 -6.81 -10.26 -6.48
N SER A 87 -7.23 -10.93 -7.54
CA SER A 87 -6.55 -12.16 -7.97
C SER A 87 -5.10 -11.86 -8.37
N HIS A 88 -4.20 -12.86 -8.20
CA HIS A 88 -2.79 -12.73 -8.57
C HIS A 88 -2.61 -12.28 -10.04
N PHE A 89 -3.44 -12.78 -10.96
CA PHE A 89 -3.41 -12.37 -12.36
C PHE A 89 -3.63 -10.86 -12.53
N LYS A 90 -4.66 -10.29 -11.88
CA LYS A 90 -4.93 -8.84 -11.94
C LYS A 90 -3.83 -8.01 -11.29
N LEU A 91 -3.29 -8.50 -10.19
CA LEU A 91 -2.20 -7.84 -9.46
C LEU A 91 -0.93 -7.76 -10.33
N LEU A 92 -0.50 -8.90 -10.88
CA LEU A 92 0.68 -8.96 -11.73
C LEU A 92 0.49 -8.21 -13.05
N LEU A 93 -0.71 -8.27 -13.64
CA LEU A 93 -1.02 -7.50 -14.85
C LEU A 93 -0.93 -5.98 -14.62
N ARG A 94 -1.33 -5.49 -13.44
CA ARG A 94 -1.13 -4.08 -13.05
C ARG A 94 0.35 -3.74 -12.90
N ASP A 95 1.15 -4.62 -12.28
CA ASP A 95 2.59 -4.43 -12.16
C ASP A 95 3.26 -4.38 -13.53
N ILE A 96 2.94 -5.29 -14.43
CA ILE A 96 3.42 -5.31 -15.83
C ILE A 96 3.03 -4.01 -16.54
N SER A 97 1.78 -3.57 -16.42
CA SER A 97 1.28 -2.33 -17.02
C SER A 97 2.12 -1.12 -16.55
N GLN A 98 2.40 -1.02 -15.26
CA GLN A 98 3.17 0.07 -14.69
C GLN A 98 4.66 0.02 -15.09
N ARG A 99 5.25 -1.17 -15.18
CA ARG A 99 6.66 -1.37 -15.56
C ARG A 99 6.89 -1.12 -17.06
N THR A 100 5.93 -1.48 -17.90
CA THR A 100 6.02 -1.27 -19.36
C THR A 100 5.53 0.11 -19.80
N GLY A 101 4.73 0.80 -18.99
CA GLY A 101 4.04 2.03 -19.36
C GLY A 101 2.86 1.83 -20.32
N ASN A 102 2.48 0.58 -20.58
CA ASN A 102 1.36 0.24 -21.45
C ASN A 102 0.06 0.09 -20.65
N SER A 103 -1.07 0.47 -21.27
CA SER A 103 -2.38 0.17 -20.68
C SER A 103 -2.64 -1.34 -20.65
N ILE A 104 -3.45 -1.78 -19.71
CA ILE A 104 -3.84 -3.20 -19.57
C ILE A 104 -4.48 -3.73 -20.85
N ASP A 105 -5.35 -2.91 -21.47
CA ASP A 105 -6.01 -3.30 -22.73
C ASP A 105 -5.00 -3.55 -23.85
N LYS A 106 -3.98 -2.70 -23.98
CA LYS A 106 -2.89 -2.91 -24.94
C LYS A 106 -2.12 -4.19 -24.66
N ILE A 107 -1.82 -4.47 -23.40
CA ILE A 107 -1.08 -5.69 -23.01
C ILE A 107 -1.89 -6.94 -23.36
N LEU A 108 -3.21 -6.92 -23.12
CA LEU A 108 -4.05 -8.11 -23.29
C LEU A 108 -4.53 -8.34 -24.73
N PHE A 109 -4.82 -7.26 -25.46
CA PHE A 109 -5.60 -7.38 -26.70
C PHE A 109 -4.87 -6.88 -27.96
N GLU A 110 -3.77 -6.14 -27.81
CA GLU A 110 -2.96 -5.71 -28.96
C GLU A 110 -1.76 -6.66 -29.18
N LYS A 111 -1.40 -6.85 -30.44
CA LYS A 111 -0.17 -7.58 -30.77
C LYS A 111 1.03 -6.80 -30.28
N GLN A 112 1.83 -7.42 -29.44
CA GLN A 112 3.00 -6.80 -28.86
C GLN A 112 4.09 -6.57 -29.91
N THR A 113 4.74 -5.43 -29.87
CA THR A 113 5.94 -5.14 -30.66
C THR A 113 7.14 -5.92 -30.12
N GLU A 114 8.18 -6.05 -30.91
CA GLU A 114 9.44 -6.72 -30.49
C GLU A 114 10.03 -6.05 -29.23
N GLU A 115 10.02 -4.71 -29.15
CA GLU A 115 10.47 -3.96 -27.98
C GLU A 115 9.63 -4.28 -26.73
N GLN A 116 8.32 -4.39 -26.88
CA GLN A 116 7.42 -4.75 -25.78
C GLN A 116 7.66 -6.18 -25.29
N LEU A 117 7.91 -7.12 -26.21
CA LEU A 117 8.24 -8.51 -25.85
C LEU A 117 9.57 -8.59 -25.10
N ILE A 118 10.57 -7.81 -25.51
CA ILE A 118 11.85 -7.72 -24.76
C ILE A 118 11.61 -7.22 -23.35
N LYS A 119 10.85 -6.14 -23.15
CA LYS A 119 10.52 -5.63 -21.82
C LYS A 119 9.75 -6.65 -20.97
N LEU A 120 8.81 -7.38 -21.56
CA LEU A 120 8.08 -8.45 -20.85
C LEU A 120 9.04 -9.55 -20.40
N LYS A 121 9.98 -9.94 -21.25
CA LYS A 121 11.00 -10.93 -20.90
C LYS A 121 11.91 -10.44 -19.77
N GLU A 122 12.38 -9.19 -19.82
CA GLU A 122 13.14 -8.59 -18.72
C GLU A 122 12.39 -8.60 -17.38
N ILE A 123 11.06 -8.44 -17.41
CA ILE A 123 10.22 -8.54 -16.22
C ILE A 123 10.16 -9.98 -15.70
N CYS A 124 10.06 -10.96 -16.59
CA CYS A 124 10.05 -12.39 -16.23
C CYS A 124 11.41 -12.86 -15.67
N ASP A 125 12.50 -12.34 -16.23
CA ASP A 125 13.87 -12.72 -15.84
C ASP A 125 14.39 -11.92 -14.63
N ASP A 126 13.55 -11.08 -14.02
CA ASP A 126 13.91 -10.24 -12.87
C ASP A 126 13.97 -11.05 -11.58
N ASN A 127 15.17 -11.48 -11.18
CA ASN A 127 15.42 -12.26 -9.97
C ASN A 127 14.96 -11.57 -8.67
N ARG A 128 14.72 -10.26 -8.69
CA ARG A 128 14.18 -9.53 -7.53
C ARG A 128 12.78 -10.00 -7.17
N THR A 129 12.05 -10.59 -8.10
CA THR A 129 10.74 -11.20 -7.85
C THR A 129 10.80 -12.41 -6.89
N GLU A 130 11.97 -13.03 -6.71
CA GLU A 130 12.19 -14.09 -5.72
C GLU A 130 12.09 -13.59 -4.26
N ASN A 131 12.26 -12.27 -4.05
CA ASN A 131 12.10 -11.63 -2.76
C ASN A 131 10.66 -11.17 -2.47
N VAL A 132 9.66 -11.64 -3.24
CA VAL A 132 8.24 -11.39 -2.98
C VAL A 132 7.49 -12.69 -2.81
N LEU A 133 6.75 -12.80 -1.72
CA LEU A 133 5.79 -13.87 -1.49
C LEU A 133 4.37 -13.30 -1.60
N TYR A 134 3.47 -14.01 -2.25
CA TYR A 134 2.08 -13.60 -2.42
C TYR A 134 1.14 -14.54 -1.68
N GLN A 135 0.23 -13.96 -0.89
CA GLN A 135 -0.91 -14.65 -0.29
C GLN A 135 -2.20 -13.98 -0.81
N ASN A 136 -2.84 -14.60 -1.81
CA ASN A 136 -3.97 -14.00 -2.52
C ASN A 136 -5.33 -14.53 -2.05
N GLU A 137 -5.32 -15.53 -1.17
CA GLU A 137 -6.56 -16.03 -0.58
C GLU A 137 -6.70 -15.47 0.84
N PRO A 138 -7.88 -14.93 1.19
CA PRO A 138 -8.16 -14.53 2.54
C PRO A 138 -7.97 -15.70 3.51
N VAL A 139 -7.37 -15.44 4.66
CA VAL A 139 -7.11 -16.44 5.69
C VAL A 139 -7.68 -15.98 7.03
N THR A 140 -7.75 -16.87 8.02
CA THR A 140 -8.09 -16.47 9.39
C THR A 140 -6.89 -15.83 10.10
N PRO A 141 -7.10 -15.06 11.18
CA PRO A 141 -6.01 -14.45 11.94
C PRO A 141 -4.97 -15.47 12.45
N GLU A 142 -5.40 -16.68 12.78
CA GLU A 142 -4.54 -17.77 13.26
C GLU A 142 -3.64 -18.28 12.13
N VAL A 143 -4.22 -18.60 10.97
CA VAL A 143 -3.48 -19.07 9.78
C VAL A 143 -2.51 -17.99 9.31
N PHE A 144 -2.94 -16.71 9.26
CA PHE A 144 -2.05 -15.60 8.95
C PHE A 144 -0.81 -15.59 9.85
N LYS A 145 -1.00 -15.73 11.16
CA LYS A 145 0.11 -15.75 12.11
C LYS A 145 1.05 -16.91 11.83
N GLU A 146 0.51 -18.13 11.63
CA GLU A 146 1.29 -19.35 11.39
C GLU A 146 2.11 -19.24 10.10
N ASP A 147 1.52 -18.74 9.03
CA ASP A 147 2.20 -18.50 7.74
C ASP A 147 3.35 -17.51 7.90
N ILE A 148 3.12 -16.38 8.57
CA ILE A 148 4.17 -15.37 8.79
C ILE A 148 5.29 -15.91 9.69
N GLU A 149 4.97 -16.60 10.78
CA GLU A 149 5.99 -17.24 11.66
C GLU A 149 6.84 -18.26 10.89
N LYS A 150 6.23 -19.05 10.00
CA LYS A 150 6.94 -20.00 9.14
C LYS A 150 7.93 -19.28 8.22
N VAL A 151 7.48 -18.23 7.51
CA VAL A 151 8.35 -17.44 6.62
C VAL A 151 9.52 -16.82 7.38
N ILE A 152 9.29 -16.31 8.59
CA ILE A 152 10.35 -15.75 9.44
C ILE A 152 11.40 -16.82 9.78
N LEU A 153 10.96 -18.02 10.15
CA LEU A 153 11.85 -19.14 10.49
C LEU A 153 12.69 -19.61 9.29
N GLU A 154 12.11 -19.61 8.11
CA GLU A 154 12.79 -19.99 6.86
C GLU A 154 13.76 -18.89 6.36
N ASN A 155 13.61 -17.64 6.83
CA ASN A 155 14.39 -16.49 6.37
C ASN A 155 15.00 -15.69 7.55
N PRO A 156 15.81 -16.30 8.43
CA PRO A 156 16.24 -15.69 9.70
C PRO A 156 17.14 -14.45 9.53
N ASN A 157 17.75 -14.28 8.35
CA ASN A 157 18.68 -13.18 8.07
C ASN A 157 18.05 -12.04 7.22
N LYS A 158 16.78 -12.18 6.83
CA LYS A 158 16.10 -11.15 6.04
C LYS A 158 15.26 -10.23 6.92
N LYS A 159 15.21 -8.96 6.55
CA LYS A 159 14.17 -8.03 7.01
C LYS A 159 12.86 -8.38 6.30
N ILE A 160 11.75 -8.33 7.00
CA ILE A 160 10.46 -8.75 6.44
C ILE A 160 9.49 -7.58 6.45
N VAL A 161 8.91 -7.29 5.30
CA VAL A 161 7.81 -6.34 5.17
C VAL A 161 6.55 -7.11 4.79
N VAL A 162 5.53 -7.04 5.64
CA VAL A 162 4.22 -7.67 5.40
C VAL A 162 3.22 -6.58 5.03
N ALA A 163 2.69 -6.65 3.82
CA ALA A 163 1.66 -5.74 3.33
C ALA A 163 0.31 -6.46 3.26
N ILE A 164 -0.73 -5.85 3.83
CA ILE A 164 -2.09 -6.41 3.90
C ILE A 164 -3.03 -5.49 3.12
N ASP A 165 -3.57 -5.97 2.01
CA ASP A 165 -4.55 -5.28 1.16
C ASP A 165 -5.75 -6.21 0.91
N ASN A 166 -6.81 -6.08 1.60
CA ASN A 166 -7.33 -5.07 2.51
C ASN A 166 -7.66 -5.72 3.88
N LEU A 167 -7.49 -5.00 4.97
CA LEU A 167 -7.74 -5.50 6.33
C LEU A 167 -9.16 -6.09 6.50
N GLU A 168 -10.17 -5.48 5.87
CA GLU A 168 -11.57 -5.92 5.97
C GLU A 168 -11.87 -7.25 5.25
N ASN A 169 -10.95 -7.77 4.44
CA ASN A 169 -11.14 -9.03 3.72
C ASN A 169 -10.61 -10.26 4.48
N ILE A 170 -10.16 -10.09 5.72
CA ILE A 170 -9.78 -11.23 6.59
C ILE A 170 -10.95 -12.20 6.75
N LEU A 171 -10.68 -13.51 6.72
CA LEU A 171 -11.75 -14.51 6.94
C LEU A 171 -12.26 -14.47 8.37
N VAL A 172 -13.58 -14.52 8.48
CA VAL A 172 -14.26 -14.62 9.77
C VAL A 172 -14.21 -16.07 10.23
N SER A 173 -13.42 -16.36 11.26
CA SER A 173 -13.37 -17.68 11.88
C SER A 173 -14.48 -17.86 12.91
N LYS A 174 -14.74 -16.82 13.70
CA LYS A 174 -15.80 -16.76 14.73
C LYS A 174 -16.20 -15.31 14.94
N GLY A 175 -17.48 -15.07 15.23
CA GLY A 175 -17.98 -13.74 15.55
C GLY A 175 -18.23 -12.85 14.33
N SER A 176 -17.96 -11.57 14.46
CA SER A 176 -18.17 -10.55 13.44
C SER A 176 -16.91 -10.24 12.63
N GLN A 177 -17.07 -9.59 11.49
CA GLN A 177 -15.94 -9.08 10.69
C GLN A 177 -15.02 -8.16 11.51
N LYS A 178 -15.61 -7.30 12.36
CA LYS A 178 -14.84 -6.42 13.24
C LYS A 178 -13.97 -7.22 14.23
N GLU A 179 -14.53 -8.27 14.86
CA GLU A 179 -13.76 -9.11 15.77
C GLU A 179 -12.60 -9.83 15.08
N SER A 180 -12.80 -10.28 13.84
CA SER A 180 -11.72 -10.89 13.04
C SER A 180 -10.65 -9.88 12.66
N MET A 181 -11.02 -8.65 12.31
CA MET A 181 -10.07 -7.55 12.09
C MET A 181 -9.27 -7.24 13.35
N ASP A 182 -9.92 -7.13 14.51
CA ASP A 182 -9.27 -6.89 15.79
C ASP A 182 -8.34 -8.04 16.18
N ALA A 183 -8.75 -9.29 15.92
CA ALA A 183 -7.91 -10.47 16.14
C ALA A 183 -6.67 -10.48 15.23
N LEU A 184 -6.81 -10.11 13.94
CA LEU A 184 -5.65 -9.96 13.05
C LEU A 184 -4.69 -8.89 13.54
N LEU A 185 -5.19 -7.71 13.92
CA LEU A 185 -4.37 -6.62 14.45
C LEU A 185 -3.67 -7.01 15.76
N TYR A 186 -4.31 -7.84 16.57
CA TYR A 186 -3.66 -8.44 17.75
C TYR A 186 -2.47 -9.36 17.34
N GLN A 187 -2.63 -10.19 16.30
CA GLN A 187 -1.53 -11.02 15.80
C GLN A 187 -0.39 -10.17 15.22
N VAL A 188 -0.71 -9.10 14.47
CA VAL A 188 0.29 -8.13 13.98
C VAL A 188 1.08 -7.53 15.15
N ASN A 189 0.39 -7.07 16.19
CA ASN A 189 1.05 -6.51 17.39
C ASN A 189 1.94 -7.54 18.10
N ARG A 190 1.50 -8.81 18.17
CA ARG A 190 2.28 -9.90 18.73
C ARG A 190 3.54 -10.18 17.90
N LEU A 191 3.39 -10.32 16.57
CA LEU A 191 4.49 -10.61 15.66
C LEU A 191 5.57 -9.52 15.71
N LYS A 192 5.20 -8.23 15.65
CA LYS A 192 6.16 -7.13 15.70
C LYS A 192 6.95 -7.05 17.02
N ASN A 193 6.33 -7.51 18.12
CA ASN A 193 6.99 -7.50 19.44
C ASN A 193 7.91 -8.72 19.67
N ILE A 194 7.68 -9.82 18.94
CA ILE A 194 8.50 -11.04 19.03
C ILE A 194 9.64 -11.01 18.01
N HIS A 195 9.40 -10.46 16.82
CA HIS A 195 10.31 -10.45 15.69
C HIS A 195 10.72 -9.01 15.35
N PRO A 196 11.88 -8.55 15.85
CA PRO A 196 12.24 -7.12 15.77
C PRO A 196 12.53 -6.63 14.34
N TYR A 197 12.69 -7.54 13.37
CA TYR A 197 13.00 -7.17 11.97
C TYR A 197 11.79 -7.20 11.03
N ILE A 198 10.57 -7.30 11.58
CA ILE A 198 9.35 -7.27 10.80
C ILE A 198 8.71 -5.89 10.81
N CYS A 199 8.22 -5.44 9.64
CA CYS A 199 7.42 -4.23 9.48
C CYS A 199 6.08 -4.59 8.85
N PHE A 200 5.05 -3.79 9.11
CA PHE A 200 3.73 -4.00 8.53
C PHE A 200 3.24 -2.77 7.78
N ILE A 201 2.62 -2.99 6.63
CA ILE A 201 1.87 -1.99 5.86
C ILE A 201 0.44 -2.50 5.78
N ILE A 202 -0.52 -1.76 6.35
CA ILE A 202 -1.91 -2.21 6.45
C ILE A 202 -2.80 -1.23 5.72
N LEU A 203 -3.50 -1.72 4.69
CA LEU A 203 -4.49 -0.95 3.96
C LEU A 203 -5.87 -1.17 4.57
N ASN A 204 -6.61 -0.07 4.71
CA ASN A 204 -7.99 -0.11 5.19
C ASN A 204 -8.87 0.93 4.49
N GLN A 205 -10.17 0.75 4.57
CA GLN A 205 -11.13 1.67 3.96
C GLN A 205 -11.57 2.76 4.93
N MET A 206 -12.12 3.83 4.36
CA MET A 206 -12.86 4.85 5.09
C MET A 206 -14.33 4.43 5.18
N ASN A 207 -14.97 4.77 6.31
CA ASN A 207 -16.41 4.58 6.46
C ASN A 207 -17.21 5.57 5.59
N GLN A 208 -18.49 5.28 5.42
CA GLN A 208 -19.36 6.14 4.60
C GLN A 208 -19.72 7.48 5.28
N ASN A 209 -19.58 7.56 6.60
CA ASN A 209 -19.91 8.78 7.36
C ASN A 209 -19.06 9.97 6.95
N TYR A 210 -17.85 9.73 6.46
CA TYR A 210 -17.01 10.78 5.90
C TYR A 210 -17.73 11.57 4.81
N LEU A 211 -18.45 10.90 3.89
CA LEU A 211 -19.17 11.57 2.80
C LEU A 211 -20.26 12.50 3.32
N LEU A 212 -20.96 12.10 4.39
CA LEU A 212 -22.06 12.88 4.96
C LEU A 212 -21.63 14.23 5.53
N ARG A 213 -20.36 14.37 5.90
CA ARG A 213 -19.84 15.65 6.44
C ARG A 213 -19.05 16.47 5.43
N MET A 214 -18.80 15.96 4.23
CA MET A 214 -18.04 16.65 3.20
C MET A 214 -18.77 17.87 2.61
N ASP A 215 -20.08 17.93 2.73
CA ASP A 215 -20.89 19.08 2.27
C ASP A 215 -20.47 20.39 2.98
N ASN A 216 -19.92 20.27 4.18
CA ASN A 216 -19.31 21.42 4.84
C ASN A 216 -17.79 21.46 4.57
N PRO A 217 -17.28 22.49 3.85
CA PRO A 217 -15.86 22.60 3.52
C PRO A 217 -14.93 22.51 4.72
N LYS A 218 -15.34 22.97 5.89
CA LYS A 218 -14.56 22.89 7.14
C LYS A 218 -14.39 21.45 7.66
N ASN A 219 -15.22 20.51 7.21
CA ASN A 219 -15.22 19.12 7.64
C ASN A 219 -14.63 18.17 6.59
N GLN A 220 -14.04 18.69 5.51
CA GLN A 220 -13.49 17.89 4.42
C GLN A 220 -12.20 17.16 4.82
N ARG A 221 -11.50 17.64 5.87
CA ARG A 221 -10.35 16.91 6.39
C ARG A 221 -10.80 15.61 7.07
N PRO A 222 -10.15 14.46 6.75
CA PRO A 222 -10.38 13.20 7.45
C PRO A 222 -10.00 13.27 8.94
N ILE A 223 -10.70 12.46 9.73
CA ILE A 223 -10.42 12.27 11.16
C ILE A 223 -10.36 10.77 11.48
N ASP A 224 -9.89 10.41 12.64
CA ASP A 224 -9.74 9.01 13.08
C ASP A 224 -11.05 8.21 13.04
N SER A 225 -12.18 8.84 13.37
CA SER A 225 -13.50 8.20 13.30
C SER A 225 -13.98 7.89 11.87
N ASP A 226 -13.28 8.36 10.85
CA ASP A 226 -13.56 8.02 9.44
C ASP A 226 -12.93 6.68 9.03
N ILE A 227 -12.11 6.07 9.86
CA ILE A 227 -11.50 4.77 9.59
C ILE A 227 -12.56 3.68 9.76
N TYR A 228 -12.71 2.81 8.75
CA TYR A 228 -13.70 1.73 8.80
C TYR A 228 -13.30 0.64 9.81
N GLY A 229 -14.25 0.21 10.59
CA GLY A 229 -14.30 -1.07 11.30
C GLY A 229 -13.52 -1.13 12.61
N SER A 230 -12.32 -0.57 12.73
CA SER A 230 -11.51 -0.83 13.93
C SER A 230 -10.72 0.37 14.43
N ASP A 231 -11.03 0.80 15.66
CA ASP A 231 -10.18 1.74 16.42
C ASP A 231 -8.80 1.15 16.75
N GLN A 232 -8.67 -0.19 16.70
CA GLN A 232 -7.43 -0.88 16.99
C GLN A 232 -6.37 -0.59 15.93
N LEU A 233 -6.76 -0.42 14.66
CA LEU A 233 -5.83 -0.03 13.60
C LEU A 233 -5.17 1.32 13.93
N TYR A 234 -5.97 2.33 14.28
CA TYR A 234 -5.44 3.64 14.68
C TYR A 234 -4.50 3.53 15.90
N LYS A 235 -4.85 2.70 16.90
CA LYS A 235 -4.02 2.49 18.08
C LYS A 235 -2.71 1.78 17.76
N LEU A 236 -2.74 0.78 16.87
CA LEU A 236 -1.60 -0.05 16.51
C LEU A 236 -0.57 0.67 15.64
N CYS A 237 -1.04 1.45 14.65
CA CYS A 237 -0.15 2.14 13.71
C CYS A 237 0.80 3.13 14.43
N ASP A 238 2.03 3.18 13.96
CA ASP A 238 3.01 4.19 14.35
C ASP A 238 2.89 5.42 13.45
N VAL A 239 2.68 5.20 12.15
CA VAL A 239 2.28 6.21 11.16
C VAL A 239 0.99 5.76 10.49
N LEU A 240 0.04 6.67 10.36
CA LEU A 240 -1.21 6.42 9.64
C LEU A 240 -1.61 7.64 8.84
N TYR A 241 -1.81 7.46 7.54
CA TYR A 241 -2.33 8.52 6.69
C TYR A 241 -3.60 8.11 5.95
N VAL A 242 -4.40 9.12 5.60
CA VAL A 242 -5.55 8.98 4.71
C VAL A 242 -5.21 9.59 3.35
N LYS A 243 -5.36 8.80 2.29
CA LYS A 243 -5.23 9.27 0.92
C LYS A 243 -6.58 9.60 0.32
N LEU A 244 -6.72 10.83 -0.16
CA LEU A 244 -7.91 11.30 -0.84
C LEU A 244 -7.60 11.84 -2.23
N ILE A 245 -8.48 11.56 -3.17
CA ILE A 245 -8.49 12.14 -4.50
C ILE A 245 -9.85 12.86 -4.66
N PRO A 246 -9.93 14.16 -4.34
CA PRO A 246 -11.20 14.85 -4.19
C PRO A 246 -12.09 14.83 -5.44
N TRP A 247 -11.51 14.95 -6.64
CA TRP A 247 -12.28 14.88 -7.88
C TRP A 247 -13.02 13.54 -8.07
N LYS A 248 -12.52 12.44 -7.52
CA LYS A 248 -13.23 11.14 -7.49
C LYS A 248 -14.43 11.13 -6.54
N LEU A 249 -14.52 12.11 -5.66
CA LEU A 249 -15.65 12.33 -4.75
C LEU A 249 -16.65 13.36 -5.33
N GLY A 250 -16.49 13.77 -6.60
CA GLY A 250 -17.32 14.77 -7.23
C GLY A 250 -16.98 16.23 -6.86
N ILE A 251 -15.85 16.45 -6.19
CA ILE A 251 -15.35 17.79 -5.86
C ILE A 251 -14.50 18.28 -7.02
N HIS A 252 -15.06 19.13 -7.86
CA HIS A 252 -14.42 19.58 -9.11
C HIS A 252 -13.92 21.01 -9.09
N GLU A 253 -14.44 21.85 -8.19
CA GLU A 253 -14.09 23.27 -8.18
C GLU A 253 -13.00 23.60 -7.17
N LYS A 254 -13.27 23.35 -5.87
CA LYS A 254 -12.35 23.68 -4.79
C LYS A 254 -12.41 22.61 -3.70
N PHE A 255 -11.24 22.17 -3.26
CA PHE A 255 -11.10 21.33 -2.09
C PHE A 255 -10.47 22.16 -0.96
N MET A 256 -11.13 22.19 0.21
CA MET A 256 -10.71 23.00 1.34
C MET A 256 -9.92 22.14 2.31
N VAL A 257 -8.73 22.58 2.64
CA VAL A 257 -7.89 21.94 3.68
C VAL A 257 -7.78 22.88 4.87
N PHE A 258 -8.23 22.42 6.02
CA PHE A 258 -8.13 23.15 7.28
C PHE A 258 -6.93 22.63 8.09
N HIS A 259 -6.07 23.55 8.51
CA HIS A 259 -4.90 23.25 9.33
C HIS A 259 -4.69 24.34 10.37
N LYS A 260 -4.21 23.97 11.58
CA LYS A 260 -4.04 24.91 12.70
C LYS A 260 -2.97 25.96 12.42
N ASP A 261 -1.88 25.58 11.74
CA ASP A 261 -0.70 26.42 11.50
C ASP A 261 -0.41 26.60 10.01
N MET A 262 -1.44 26.96 9.23
CA MET A 262 -1.37 26.96 7.79
C MET A 262 -0.56 28.12 7.18
N TYR A 263 -0.21 29.14 7.94
CA TYR A 263 0.48 30.31 7.38
C TYR A 263 1.87 29.97 6.78
N SER A 264 2.72 29.26 7.52
CA SER A 264 4.04 28.85 7.02
C SER A 264 3.92 27.92 5.83
N TRP A 265 2.96 26.98 5.88
CA TRP A 265 2.74 26.02 4.81
C TRP A 265 2.22 26.67 3.52
N LEU A 266 1.35 27.71 3.63
CA LEU A 266 0.85 28.48 2.49
C LEU A 266 1.95 29.27 1.79
N GLU A 267 2.88 29.86 2.55
CA GLU A 267 4.03 30.58 1.99
C GLU A 267 4.95 29.62 1.21
N ASP A 268 5.27 28.48 1.76
CA ASP A 268 6.14 27.47 1.14
C ASP A 268 5.56 26.90 -0.16
N HIS A 269 4.23 26.74 -0.24
CA HIS A 269 3.55 26.14 -1.39
C HIS A 269 2.89 27.16 -2.34
N LYS A 270 3.09 28.46 -2.09
CA LYS A 270 2.53 29.57 -2.90
C LYS A 270 1.01 29.44 -3.13
N VAL A 271 0.30 29.04 -2.09
CA VAL A 271 -1.16 28.82 -2.14
C VAL A 271 -1.88 29.97 -1.45
N HIS A 272 -2.92 30.49 -2.07
CA HIS A 272 -3.77 31.49 -1.45
C HIS A 272 -4.75 30.86 -0.45
N GLY A 273 -4.68 31.27 0.79
CA GLY A 273 -5.57 30.84 1.86
C GLY A 273 -5.97 31.98 2.77
N ASN A 274 -6.97 31.77 3.59
CA ASN A 274 -7.43 32.73 4.59
C ASN A 274 -7.34 32.10 5.97
N GLY A 275 -6.37 32.54 6.76
CA GLY A 275 -6.14 31.99 8.10
C GLY A 275 -5.76 30.51 8.06
N ASN A 276 -6.50 29.67 8.79
CA ASN A 276 -6.22 28.24 8.92
C ASN A 276 -6.80 27.38 7.78
N THR A 277 -7.19 27.97 6.65
CA THR A 277 -7.83 27.24 5.56
C THR A 277 -7.20 27.59 4.22
N ALA A 278 -6.81 26.58 3.44
CA ALA A 278 -6.36 26.72 2.08
C ALA A 278 -7.35 26.05 1.10
N SER A 279 -7.47 26.63 -0.07
CA SER A 279 -8.32 26.15 -1.15
C SER A 279 -7.46 25.67 -2.31
N PHE A 280 -7.69 24.46 -2.79
CA PHE A 280 -6.92 23.83 -3.85
C PHE A 280 -7.80 23.45 -5.04
N ASP A 281 -7.26 23.56 -6.25
CA ASP A 281 -7.81 22.87 -7.41
C ASP A 281 -7.65 21.35 -7.18
N PRO A 282 -8.74 20.58 -7.11
CA PRO A 282 -8.67 19.16 -6.82
C PRO A 282 -8.23 18.31 -8.01
N TYR A 283 -8.19 18.89 -9.22
CA TYR A 283 -7.92 18.12 -10.43
C TYR A 283 -6.50 17.57 -10.47
N GLY A 284 -6.41 16.26 -10.70
CA GLY A 284 -5.13 15.56 -10.82
C GLY A 284 -4.32 15.51 -9.53
N ARG A 285 -4.88 15.82 -8.38
CA ARG A 285 -4.19 15.86 -7.10
C ARG A 285 -4.66 14.79 -6.15
N ALA A 286 -3.70 14.18 -5.46
CA ALA A 286 -3.92 13.34 -4.30
C ALA A 286 -3.48 14.08 -3.05
N PHE A 287 -4.29 13.97 -1.99
CA PHE A 287 -4.03 14.57 -0.69
C PHE A 287 -3.75 13.46 0.31
N TYR A 288 -2.68 13.62 1.07
CA TYR A 288 -2.25 12.70 2.13
C TYR A 288 -2.41 13.41 3.47
N PHE A 289 -3.33 12.93 4.29
CA PHE A 289 -3.60 13.49 5.61
C PHE A 289 -3.02 12.56 6.66
N TYR A 290 -1.96 12.95 7.31
CA TYR A 290 -1.38 12.19 8.41
C TYR A 290 -2.22 12.37 9.66
N LEU A 291 -2.91 11.30 10.08
CA LEU A 291 -3.72 11.29 11.29
C LEU A 291 -2.90 10.87 12.51
N LYS A 292 -1.76 10.21 12.29
CA LYS A 292 -0.90 9.72 13.36
C LYS A 292 0.56 9.66 12.91
N LEU A 293 1.45 10.17 13.77
CA LEU A 293 2.88 10.32 13.53
C LEU A 293 3.65 10.04 14.84
N ARG A 294 3.62 8.80 15.36
CA ARG A 294 4.34 8.43 16.59
C ARG A 294 5.86 8.38 16.44
N ALA A 295 6.34 8.10 15.24
CA ALA A 295 7.75 7.89 14.98
C ALA A 295 8.55 9.18 14.84
N VAL A 296 7.92 10.35 14.90
CA VAL A 296 8.52 11.62 14.50
C VAL A 296 9.22 12.32 15.66
N ARG A 297 10.42 12.85 15.36
CA ARG A 297 11.32 13.53 16.31
C ARG A 297 10.76 14.80 16.92
N ASP A 298 9.92 15.51 16.19
CA ASP A 298 9.40 16.81 16.59
C ASP A 298 8.03 17.02 15.93
N GLU A 299 6.95 16.85 16.70
CA GLU A 299 5.57 17.02 16.22
C GLU A 299 5.31 18.42 15.61
N LYS A 300 6.23 19.37 15.85
CA LYS A 300 6.10 20.74 15.34
C LYS A 300 6.57 20.91 13.89
N ASN A 301 7.38 20.02 13.36
CA ASN A 301 8.01 20.17 12.04
C ASN A 301 7.51 19.20 10.96
N VAL A 302 6.61 18.28 11.27
CA VAL A 302 6.07 17.36 10.29
C VAL A 302 4.78 17.92 9.72
N GLN A 303 4.77 18.10 8.42
CA GLN A 303 3.57 18.43 7.69
C GLN A 303 2.55 17.30 7.82
N ASP A 304 1.41 17.57 8.41
CA ASP A 304 0.32 16.62 8.55
C ASP A 304 -0.59 16.54 7.30
N VAL A 305 -0.28 17.31 6.27
CA VAL A 305 -0.92 17.26 4.95
C VAL A 305 0.14 17.36 3.87
N PHE A 306 0.12 16.42 2.94
CA PHE A 306 0.94 16.44 1.74
C PHE A 306 0.08 16.37 0.48
N ILE A 307 0.51 17.00 -0.61
CA ILE A 307 -0.23 17.06 -1.88
C ILE A 307 0.66 16.58 -3.01
N GLU A 308 0.24 15.53 -3.70
CA GLU A 308 0.93 14.99 -4.87
C GLU A 308 0.18 15.35 -6.16
N GLN A 309 0.89 15.88 -7.15
CA GLN A 309 0.35 16.07 -8.49
C GLN A 309 0.46 14.75 -9.26
N MET A 310 -0.66 14.05 -9.44
CA MET A 310 -0.70 12.74 -10.12
C MET A 310 -0.60 12.88 -11.64
N PHE A 311 -1.26 13.91 -12.21
CA PHE A 311 -1.20 14.24 -13.63
C PHE A 311 -1.48 15.72 -13.85
N LYS A 312 -0.87 16.29 -14.87
CA LYS A 312 -1.10 17.69 -15.24
C LYS A 312 -2.35 17.78 -16.13
N LYS A 313 -3.10 18.89 -15.98
CA LYS A 313 -4.10 19.29 -16.97
C LYS A 313 -3.33 19.55 -18.26
N GLU A 314 -3.56 18.77 -19.32
CA GLU A 314 -3.05 19.14 -20.63
C GLU A 314 -3.63 20.52 -20.98
N ALA A 315 -2.76 21.43 -21.38
CA ALA A 315 -3.18 22.73 -21.90
C ALA A 315 -3.78 22.51 -23.30
N SER A 316 -4.97 21.93 -23.36
CA SER A 316 -5.75 21.75 -24.57
C SER A 316 -7.07 22.49 -24.41
N GLU A 317 -7.21 23.47 -25.27
CA GLU A 317 -8.45 23.98 -25.86
C GLU A 317 -9.74 23.86 -25.02
N GLN A 318 -10.30 24.99 -24.72
CA GLN A 318 -11.66 25.14 -24.27
C GLN A 318 -12.62 24.32 -25.15
N THR A 319 -12.85 23.09 -24.79
CA THR A 319 -14.03 22.34 -25.19
C THR A 319 -14.72 21.85 -23.93
N THR A 320 -15.85 22.46 -23.68
CA THR A 320 -16.86 22.10 -22.70
C THR A 320 -17.41 20.70 -23.02
N SER A 321 -16.74 19.66 -22.58
CA SER A 321 -17.34 18.36 -22.35
C SER A 321 -16.45 17.59 -21.36
N ALA A 322 -17.01 17.32 -20.19
CA ALA A 322 -16.40 16.40 -19.25
C ALA A 322 -16.14 15.06 -19.97
N PRO A 323 -14.95 14.45 -19.85
CA PRO A 323 -14.76 13.11 -20.36
C PRO A 323 -15.73 12.19 -19.62
N SER A 324 -16.70 11.66 -20.36
CA SER A 324 -17.56 10.60 -19.87
C SER A 324 -16.71 9.35 -19.76
N PHE A 325 -16.20 9.06 -18.58
CA PHE A 325 -15.71 7.73 -18.25
C PHE A 325 -16.95 6.83 -18.11
N THR A 326 -17.41 6.31 -19.22
CA THR A 326 -18.26 5.12 -19.20
C THR A 326 -17.40 4.00 -18.62
N THR A 327 -17.67 3.66 -17.39
CA THR A 327 -17.30 2.36 -16.82
C THR A 327 -17.79 1.31 -17.81
N PRO A 328 -16.96 0.44 -18.38
CA PRO A 328 -17.48 -0.69 -19.15
C PRO A 328 -18.32 -1.53 -18.18
N LEU A 329 -19.62 -1.50 -18.34
CA LEU A 329 -20.52 -2.49 -17.79
C LEU A 329 -20.12 -3.83 -18.40
N PHE A 330 -19.48 -4.67 -17.60
CA PHE A 330 -19.31 -6.08 -17.89
C PHE A 330 -20.70 -6.77 -17.84
N ASN A 331 -21.47 -6.61 -18.89
CA ASN A 331 -22.67 -7.42 -19.15
C ASN A 331 -22.63 -7.77 -20.61
N THR A 332 -22.01 -8.88 -20.88
CA THR A 332 -22.30 -9.95 -21.87
C THR A 332 -21.00 -10.72 -22.14
N PRO A 333 -20.96 -12.03 -22.02
CA PRO A 333 -19.78 -12.78 -22.45
C PRO A 333 -19.66 -12.67 -23.99
N PRO A 334 -18.47 -12.42 -24.53
CA PRO A 334 -18.28 -12.49 -25.97
C PRO A 334 -18.52 -13.92 -26.43
N VAL A 335 -19.36 -14.07 -27.42
CA VAL A 335 -19.48 -15.32 -28.20
C VAL A 335 -18.19 -15.50 -28.96
N PHE A 336 -17.37 -16.47 -28.57
CA PHE A 336 -16.18 -16.87 -29.29
C PHE A 336 -16.57 -17.76 -30.46
N GLU A 337 -16.72 -17.21 -31.65
CA GLU A 337 -16.54 -17.96 -32.89
C GLU A 337 -15.20 -17.53 -33.50
N LYS A 338 -14.15 -18.30 -33.22
CA LYS A 338 -13.10 -18.74 -34.16
C LYS A 338 -11.94 -19.35 -33.37
N GLU A 339 -11.70 -20.61 -33.65
CA GLU A 339 -10.50 -21.32 -33.24
C GLU A 339 -9.26 -20.58 -33.73
N ILE A 340 -8.46 -20.06 -32.79
CA ILE A 340 -7.07 -19.66 -33.07
C ILE A 340 -6.20 -20.73 -32.44
N SER A 341 -5.53 -21.48 -33.30
CA SER A 341 -4.56 -22.54 -33.00
C SER A 341 -3.41 -21.96 -32.12
N LEU A 342 -3.37 -22.33 -30.87
CA LEU A 342 -2.30 -22.09 -29.91
C LEU A 342 -1.12 -23.07 -30.05
N ALA A 343 -0.78 -23.43 -31.30
CA ALA A 343 0.29 -24.39 -31.59
C ALA A 343 1.64 -23.70 -31.86
N SER A 344 2.19 -22.94 -30.91
CA SER A 344 3.62 -22.58 -30.91
C SER A 344 4.18 -22.02 -29.60
N PHE A 345 3.49 -22.21 -28.47
CA PHE A 345 4.08 -21.95 -27.17
C PHE A 345 3.97 -23.22 -26.31
N GLU A 346 4.89 -24.16 -26.50
CA GLU A 346 5.16 -25.15 -25.47
C GLU A 346 6.21 -24.59 -24.53
N PRO A 347 5.85 -24.24 -23.28
CA PRO A 347 6.84 -24.16 -22.22
C PRO A 347 7.27 -25.60 -21.97
N SER A 348 8.57 -25.85 -21.96
CA SER A 348 9.18 -27.14 -21.63
C SER A 348 8.92 -27.47 -20.14
N PHE A 349 7.74 -27.96 -19.82
CA PHE A 349 7.41 -28.64 -18.57
C PHE A 349 7.79 -30.12 -18.65
N SER A 350 9.06 -30.43 -18.75
CA SER A 350 9.56 -31.78 -18.52
C SER A 350 10.11 -31.81 -17.10
N SER A 351 9.28 -32.12 -16.10
CA SER A 351 9.64 -32.84 -14.86
C SER A 351 8.67 -32.66 -13.68
N LEU A 352 7.35 -32.64 -13.89
CA LEU A 352 6.40 -32.62 -12.78
C LEU A 352 5.23 -33.61 -12.92
N ASN A 353 5.46 -34.75 -13.57
CA ASN A 353 4.51 -35.88 -13.54
C ASN A 353 5.27 -37.19 -13.25
N ASP A 354 5.73 -37.35 -12.00
CA ASP A 354 6.05 -38.67 -11.45
C ASP A 354 4.98 -39.01 -10.39
N PRO A 355 4.08 -40.01 -10.68
CA PRO A 355 2.94 -40.32 -9.80
C PRO A 355 3.34 -41.11 -8.54
N LYS A 356 4.60 -41.11 -8.12
CA LYS A 356 5.08 -41.90 -6.96
C LYS A 356 5.37 -41.14 -5.68
N ASN A 357 5.16 -39.81 -5.66
CA ASN A 357 5.36 -39.02 -4.43
C ASN A 357 4.13 -38.18 -4.11
N SER A 358 3.05 -38.82 -3.73
CA SER A 358 1.96 -38.21 -2.98
C SER A 358 2.10 -38.66 -1.53
N PRO A 359 2.43 -37.78 -0.60
CA PRO A 359 2.14 -38.01 0.81
C PRO A 359 0.77 -37.42 1.12
N PHE A 360 -0.04 -38.23 1.77
CA PHE A 360 -1.33 -37.92 2.38
C PHE A 360 -1.27 -36.71 3.32
#